data_478206889febbb7d410e75ae183775a6
#
_entry.id   478206889febbb7d410e75ae183775a6
#
_cell.length_a   1.000
_cell.length_b   1.000
_cell.length_c   1.000
_cell.angle_alpha   90.00
_cell.angle_beta   90.00
_cell.angle_gamma   90.00
#
_symmetry.space_group_name_H-M   'P 1'
#
loop_
_entity.id
_entity.type
_entity.pdbx_description
1 polymer ?
#
loop_
_entity_poly.entity_id
_entity_poly.type
_entity_poly.pdbx_seq_one_letter_code
_entity_poly.pdbx_strand_id
1 'polypeptide(L)'
;QRLEWQRDPVEIHAFHVDVPAGVKQLHLEFEFVTPTDTSQGRVTMTPDLLGLQWEKTLLYPAGFYARQIPVAAAVQLPAGWQFASALRGAQRAGDTVQFATVPLETLVDSPLFAGPHYRRVELDPSSQGPVRLNIFADTPQELQATDEQLDKHRRVVGEAVALFGSRHFREYD
;
A
#
# COMPACT_ATOMS: atom_id res chain seq x y z
N GLN A 1 23.37 13.71 15.54
CA GLN A 1 23.33 13.17 16.92
C GLN A 1 22.23 12.13 17.00
N ARG A 2 22.51 10.96 17.58
CA ARG A 2 21.48 9.94 17.87
C ARG A 2 20.66 10.41 19.06
N LEU A 3 19.33 10.30 18.95
CA LEU A 3 18.41 10.60 20.06
C LEU A 3 18.09 9.32 20.81
N GLU A 4 17.93 9.45 22.12
CA GLU A 4 17.39 8.38 22.95
C GLU A 4 15.89 8.25 22.71
N TRP A 5 15.42 7.02 22.74
CA TRP A 5 14.00 6.71 22.60
C TRP A 5 13.62 5.58 23.55
N GLN A 6 12.35 5.52 23.92
CA GLN A 6 11.80 4.43 24.72
C GLN A 6 10.39 4.09 24.27
N ARG A 7 10.06 2.81 24.35
CA ARG A 7 8.71 2.36 24.06
C ARG A 7 7.82 2.70 25.25
N ASP A 8 6.56 3.10 24.96
CA ASP A 8 5.56 3.30 26.00
C ASP A 8 5.25 1.94 26.69
N PRO A 9 5.19 1.91 28.05
CA PRO A 9 4.97 0.67 28.78
C PRO A 9 3.53 0.13 28.69
N VAL A 10 2.57 0.95 28.27
CA VAL A 10 1.15 0.60 28.16
C VAL A 10 0.73 0.52 26.68
N GLU A 11 1.04 1.55 25.91
CA GLU A 11 0.75 1.61 24.47
C GLU A 11 1.94 1.09 23.68
N ILE A 12 1.94 -0.20 23.38
CA ILE A 12 3.10 -0.91 22.78
C ILE A 12 3.48 -0.41 21.37
N HIS A 13 2.62 0.34 20.72
CA HIS A 13 2.89 0.95 19.41
C HIS A 13 3.32 2.42 19.51
N ALA A 14 3.44 2.97 20.72
CA ALA A 14 3.93 4.31 20.95
C ALA A 14 5.40 4.33 21.36
N PHE A 15 6.12 5.35 20.86
CA PHE A 15 7.55 5.57 21.13
C PHE A 15 7.75 7.02 21.54
N HIS A 16 8.44 7.21 22.65
CA HIS A 16 8.81 8.53 23.16
C HIS A 16 10.22 8.88 22.70
N VAL A 17 10.38 10.08 22.15
CA VAL A 17 11.67 10.60 21.70
C VAL A 17 11.82 12.02 22.24
N ASP A 18 12.90 12.27 22.98
CA ASP A 18 13.22 13.62 23.46
C ASP A 18 13.85 14.45 22.35
N VAL A 19 13.04 15.33 21.75
CA VAL A 19 13.48 16.17 20.65
C VAL A 19 14.03 17.50 21.18
N PRO A 20 15.31 17.84 20.95
CA PRO A 20 15.88 19.11 21.40
C PRO A 20 15.14 20.32 20.80
N ALA A 21 15.06 21.40 21.59
CA ALA A 21 14.45 22.64 21.13
C ALA A 21 15.11 23.16 19.84
N GLY A 22 14.30 23.59 18.88
CA GLY A 22 14.77 24.11 17.58
C GLY A 22 15.00 23.07 16.50
N VAL A 23 14.94 21.77 16.80
CA VAL A 23 14.99 20.69 15.78
C VAL A 23 13.68 20.70 14.99
N LYS A 24 13.80 20.80 13.66
CA LYS A 24 12.65 20.85 12.74
C LYS A 24 12.45 19.55 11.96
N GLN A 25 13.41 18.64 12.01
CA GLN A 25 13.41 17.40 11.26
C GLN A 25 14.02 16.27 12.08
N LEU A 26 13.36 15.13 12.10
CA LEU A 26 13.87 13.88 12.62
C LEU A 26 14.08 12.90 11.47
N HIS A 27 15.16 12.14 11.57
CA HIS A 27 15.39 10.97 10.73
C HIS A 27 15.20 9.73 11.59
N LEU A 28 14.27 8.87 11.19
CA LEU A 28 13.94 7.62 11.87
C LEU A 28 14.23 6.46 10.92
N GLU A 29 14.89 5.44 11.43
CA GLU A 29 15.13 4.17 10.73
C GLU A 29 14.61 3.03 11.59
N PHE A 30 13.89 2.11 11.00
CA PHE A 30 13.44 0.90 11.66
C PHE A 30 13.24 -0.23 10.65
N GLU A 31 13.25 -1.45 11.15
CA GLU A 31 12.98 -2.65 10.37
C GLU A 31 11.66 -3.25 10.81
N PHE A 32 10.87 -3.68 9.84
CA PHE A 32 9.65 -4.43 10.06
C PHE A 32 9.84 -5.88 9.62
N VAL A 33 9.61 -6.82 10.51
CA VAL A 33 9.72 -8.25 10.25
C VAL A 33 8.35 -8.84 9.99
N THR A 34 8.17 -9.48 8.85
CA THR A 34 6.92 -10.17 8.49
C THR A 34 7.03 -11.67 8.78
N PRO A 35 5.91 -12.36 9.09
CA PRO A 35 5.88 -13.81 9.09
C PRO A 35 6.30 -14.40 7.75
N THR A 36 7.10 -15.43 7.78
CA THR A 36 7.50 -16.22 6.60
C THR A 36 6.74 -17.55 6.50
N ASP A 37 5.98 -17.89 7.54
CA ASP A 37 5.17 -19.10 7.62
C ASP A 37 3.80 -18.81 8.23
N THR A 38 2.77 -19.49 7.76
CA THR A 38 1.38 -19.28 8.20
C THR A 38 1.13 -19.62 9.66
N SER A 39 1.98 -20.44 10.29
CA SER A 39 1.93 -20.70 11.73
C SER A 39 2.35 -19.51 12.59
N GLN A 40 3.10 -18.57 12.00
CA GLN A 40 3.55 -17.33 12.64
C GLN A 40 2.59 -16.15 12.41
N GLY A 41 1.62 -16.31 11.51
CA GLY A 41 0.66 -15.27 11.15
C GLY A 41 0.40 -15.19 9.65
N ARG A 42 -0.24 -14.11 9.22
CA ARG A 42 -0.50 -13.89 7.80
C ARG A 42 0.80 -13.56 7.06
N VAL A 43 1.18 -14.41 6.13
CA VAL A 43 2.28 -14.14 5.20
C VAL A 43 1.83 -13.06 4.20
N THR A 44 2.55 -11.94 4.16
CA THR A 44 2.28 -10.82 3.24
C THR A 44 3.46 -10.52 2.33
N MET A 45 4.56 -11.25 2.51
CA MET A 45 5.78 -11.12 1.72
C MET A 45 6.40 -12.50 1.50
N THR A 46 6.77 -12.77 0.28
CA THR A 46 7.57 -13.91 -0.16
C THR A 46 8.79 -13.40 -0.94
N PRO A 47 9.71 -14.24 -1.42
CA PRO A 47 10.76 -13.78 -2.33
C PRO A 47 10.26 -13.14 -3.62
N ASP A 48 9.03 -13.46 -4.06
CA ASP A 48 8.46 -13.03 -5.35
C ASP A 48 7.17 -12.20 -5.21
N LEU A 49 6.72 -11.92 -3.98
CA LEU A 49 5.49 -11.16 -3.72
C LEU A 49 5.65 -10.23 -2.53
N LEU A 50 5.22 -9.00 -2.68
CA LEU A 50 5.07 -8.02 -1.62
C LEU A 50 3.62 -7.55 -1.52
N GLY A 51 3.01 -7.71 -0.35
CA GLY A 51 1.77 -7.04 0.04
C GLY A 51 2.05 -6.02 1.15
N LEU A 52 2.43 -4.80 0.77
CA LEU A 52 2.77 -3.74 1.72
C LEU A 52 1.50 -3.08 2.27
N GLN A 53 1.31 -3.21 3.57
CA GLN A 53 0.31 -2.48 4.34
C GLN A 53 1.03 -1.35 5.08
N TRP A 54 0.77 -0.11 4.69
CA TRP A 54 1.50 1.06 5.20
C TRP A 54 1.42 1.23 6.71
N GLU A 55 0.28 0.93 7.31
CA GLU A 55 0.08 1.04 8.76
C GLU A 55 1.05 0.19 9.60
N LYS A 56 1.68 -0.81 8.98
CA LYS A 56 2.67 -1.67 9.64
C LYS A 56 4.11 -1.15 9.50
N THR A 57 4.33 -0.23 8.58
CA THR A 57 5.67 0.20 8.15
C THR A 57 5.86 1.70 8.24
N LEU A 58 5.09 2.40 9.06
CA LEU A 58 5.23 3.84 9.24
C LEU A 58 5.17 4.23 10.72
N LEU A 59 5.79 5.36 11.02
CA LEU A 59 5.67 6.07 12.28
C LEU A 59 5.17 7.49 11.99
N TYR A 60 4.34 8.02 12.85
CA TYR A 60 3.81 9.37 12.72
C TYR A 60 3.65 10.05 14.08
N PRO A 61 3.68 11.40 14.16
CA PRO A 61 3.56 12.11 15.42
C PRO A 61 2.17 11.93 16.03
N ALA A 62 2.13 11.54 17.31
CA ALA A 62 0.89 11.40 18.07
C ALA A 62 0.20 12.77 18.26
N GLY A 63 -1.12 12.75 18.42
CA GLY A 63 -1.91 13.95 18.72
C GLY A 63 -2.39 14.73 17.48
N PHE A 64 -2.12 14.24 16.28
CA PHE A 64 -2.60 14.82 15.02
C PHE A 64 -3.64 13.92 14.35
N TYR A 65 -4.60 14.52 13.67
CA TYR A 65 -5.52 13.76 12.83
C TYR A 65 -4.79 13.24 11.57
N ALA A 66 -4.94 11.96 11.26
CA ALA A 66 -4.28 11.32 10.12
C ALA A 66 -4.52 12.04 8.78
N ARG A 67 -5.72 12.60 8.59
CA ARG A 67 -6.06 13.41 7.41
C ARG A 67 -5.27 14.71 7.27
N GLN A 68 -4.65 15.19 8.35
CA GLN A 68 -3.89 16.45 8.39
C GLN A 68 -2.36 16.21 8.29
N ILE A 69 -1.92 14.96 8.31
CA ILE A 69 -0.51 14.61 8.19
C ILE A 69 -0.19 14.34 6.72
N PRO A 70 0.54 15.24 6.03
CA PRO A 70 0.95 14.99 4.66
C PRO A 70 2.11 13.99 4.62
N VAL A 71 2.03 12.99 3.75
CA VAL A 71 3.06 11.97 3.56
C VAL A 71 3.47 11.91 2.09
N ALA A 72 4.77 12.03 1.85
CA ALA A 72 5.41 11.74 0.55
C ALA A 72 6.04 10.35 0.64
N ALA A 73 5.32 9.34 0.14
CA ALA A 73 5.77 7.97 0.18
C ALA A 73 6.68 7.63 -1.00
N ALA A 74 7.71 6.81 -0.73
CA ALA A 74 8.53 6.19 -1.75
C ALA A 74 8.82 4.74 -1.37
N VAL A 75 8.94 3.86 -2.35
CA VAL A 75 9.27 2.44 -2.17
C VAL A 75 10.40 2.09 -3.11
N GLN A 76 11.42 1.42 -2.60
CA GLN A 76 12.45 0.80 -3.42
C GLN A 76 12.07 -0.66 -3.63
N LEU A 77 11.92 -1.05 -4.89
CA LEU A 77 11.54 -2.41 -5.30
C LEU A 77 12.71 -3.10 -5.95
N PRO A 78 12.81 -4.43 -5.89
CA PRO A 78 13.78 -5.17 -6.69
C PRO A 78 13.66 -4.87 -8.18
N ALA A 79 14.79 -4.98 -8.90
CA ALA A 79 14.81 -4.75 -10.34
C ALA A 79 13.82 -5.65 -11.09
N GLY A 80 13.06 -5.07 -12.02
CA GLY A 80 12.07 -5.80 -12.83
C GLY A 80 10.72 -6.01 -12.16
N TRP A 81 10.56 -5.72 -10.87
CA TRP A 81 9.27 -5.84 -10.19
C TRP A 81 8.26 -4.83 -10.71
N GLN A 82 7.04 -5.29 -10.92
CA GLN A 82 5.86 -4.46 -11.17
C GLN A 82 5.17 -4.14 -9.85
N PHE A 83 4.32 -3.11 -9.85
CA PHE A 83 3.54 -2.76 -8.67
C PHE A 83 2.14 -2.26 -9.05
N ALA A 84 1.23 -2.33 -8.10
CA ALA A 84 -0.09 -1.71 -8.16
C ALA A 84 -0.45 -1.13 -6.79
N SER A 85 -1.14 0.01 -6.80
CA SER A 85 -1.67 0.70 -5.62
C SER A 85 -2.73 1.69 -6.09
N ALA A 86 -3.67 2.03 -5.21
CA ALA A 86 -4.60 3.14 -5.43
C ALA A 86 -3.93 4.52 -5.31
N LEU A 87 -2.67 4.61 -4.84
CA LEU A 87 -1.91 5.84 -4.79
C LEU A 87 -1.62 6.38 -6.19
N ARG A 88 -1.88 7.67 -6.38
CA ARG A 88 -1.71 8.35 -7.66
C ARG A 88 -0.34 9.00 -7.82
N GLY A 89 -0.08 9.43 -9.07
CA GLY A 89 1.10 10.21 -9.40
C GLY A 89 2.40 9.45 -9.22
N ALA A 90 2.37 8.12 -9.33
CA ALA A 90 3.55 7.30 -9.22
C ALA A 90 4.58 7.66 -10.30
N GLN A 91 5.79 7.97 -9.88
CA GLN A 91 6.95 8.22 -10.74
C GLN A 91 8.03 7.19 -10.40
N ARG A 92 8.50 6.46 -11.41
CA ARG A 92 9.55 5.47 -11.24
C ARG A 92 10.87 6.00 -11.77
N ALA A 93 11.90 5.96 -10.93
CA ALA A 93 13.28 6.25 -11.27
C ALA A 93 14.17 5.08 -10.84
N GLY A 94 14.57 4.25 -11.80
CA GLY A 94 15.26 2.99 -11.51
C GLY A 94 14.37 2.04 -10.69
N ASP A 95 14.85 1.64 -9.54
CA ASP A 95 14.16 0.74 -8.61
C ASP A 95 13.25 1.48 -7.60
N THR A 96 13.31 2.81 -7.58
CA THR A 96 12.50 3.63 -6.67
C THR A 96 11.21 4.09 -7.35
N VAL A 97 10.09 3.86 -6.67
CA VAL A 97 8.77 4.40 -7.01
C VAL A 97 8.41 5.46 -5.99
N GLN A 98 8.17 6.67 -6.45
CA GLN A 98 7.74 7.80 -5.62
C GLN A 98 6.30 8.15 -5.94
N PHE A 99 5.50 8.39 -4.92
CA PHE A 99 4.09 8.76 -5.04
C PHE A 99 3.88 10.25 -4.79
N ALA A 100 2.76 10.77 -5.26
CA ALA A 100 2.32 12.12 -4.90
C ALA A 100 2.09 12.21 -3.39
N THR A 101 2.32 13.39 -2.81
CA THR A 101 2.01 13.64 -1.40
C THR A 101 0.51 13.50 -1.16
N VAL A 102 0.14 12.69 -0.19
CA VAL A 102 -1.24 12.42 0.22
C VAL A 102 -1.39 12.52 1.74
N PRO A 103 -2.61 12.71 2.27
CA PRO A 103 -2.85 12.53 3.71
C PRO A 103 -2.49 11.12 4.17
N LEU A 104 -2.01 10.99 5.42
CA LEU A 104 -1.71 9.69 6.03
C LEU A 104 -2.91 8.73 5.98
N GLU A 105 -4.13 9.22 6.18
CA GLU A 105 -5.37 8.44 6.05
C GLU A 105 -5.48 7.79 4.65
N THR A 106 -5.24 8.57 3.59
CA THR A 106 -5.24 8.05 2.22
C THR A 106 -4.12 7.05 1.98
N LEU A 107 -2.93 7.27 2.55
CA LEU A 107 -1.81 6.35 2.42
C LEU A 107 -2.15 4.98 3.01
N VAL A 108 -2.66 4.91 4.23
CA VAL A 108 -2.97 3.64 4.90
C VAL A 108 -4.10 2.88 4.22
N ASP A 109 -5.04 3.58 3.60
CA ASP A 109 -6.13 2.98 2.82
C ASP A 109 -5.71 2.54 1.40
N SER A 110 -4.45 2.75 1.03
CA SER A 110 -3.93 2.46 -0.30
C SER A 110 -2.75 1.49 -0.25
N PRO A 111 -2.97 0.22 0.09
CA PRO A 111 -1.90 -0.77 0.12
C PRO A 111 -1.19 -0.86 -1.23
N LEU A 112 0.06 -1.34 -1.20
CA LEU A 112 0.84 -1.58 -2.41
C LEU A 112 1.11 -3.06 -2.54
N PHE A 113 0.84 -3.59 -3.73
CA PHE A 113 1.26 -4.93 -4.12
C PHE A 113 2.36 -4.84 -5.16
N ALA A 114 3.37 -5.70 -5.05
CA ALA A 114 4.47 -5.74 -6.02
C ALA A 114 5.02 -7.15 -6.17
N GLY A 115 5.61 -7.42 -7.34
CA GLY A 115 6.24 -8.71 -7.64
C GLY A 115 6.72 -8.76 -9.10
N PRO A 116 7.53 -9.78 -9.45
CA PRO A 116 7.95 -10.02 -10.84
C PRO A 116 6.81 -10.58 -11.69
N HIS A 117 5.84 -11.27 -11.07
CA HIS A 117 4.72 -11.90 -11.75
C HIS A 117 3.46 -11.07 -11.55
N TYR A 118 3.03 -10.42 -12.62
CA TYR A 118 1.95 -9.44 -12.60
C TYR A 118 1.06 -9.55 -13.82
N ARG A 119 -0.25 -9.47 -13.62
CA ARG A 119 -1.25 -9.37 -14.67
C ARG A 119 -2.30 -8.34 -14.30
N ARG A 120 -2.62 -7.45 -15.24
CA ARG A 120 -3.70 -6.48 -15.11
C ARG A 120 -4.86 -6.86 -16.03
N VAL A 121 -6.07 -6.77 -15.52
CA VAL A 121 -7.30 -7.02 -16.24
C VAL A 121 -8.23 -5.82 -16.10
N GLU A 122 -8.68 -5.28 -17.22
CA GLU A 122 -9.73 -4.27 -17.22
C GLU A 122 -11.08 -4.95 -16.94
N LEU A 123 -11.70 -4.64 -15.81
CA LEU A 123 -13.03 -5.16 -15.47
C LEU A 123 -14.13 -4.28 -16.08
N ASP A 124 -13.94 -2.97 -16.02
CA ASP A 124 -14.80 -1.98 -16.67
C ASP A 124 -13.94 -0.80 -17.17
N PRO A 125 -13.78 -0.66 -18.50
CA PRO A 125 -12.97 0.40 -19.11
C PRO A 125 -13.69 1.75 -19.21
N SER A 126 -14.82 1.94 -18.53
CA SER A 126 -15.59 3.19 -18.57
C SER A 126 -14.69 4.41 -18.33
N SER A 127 -14.84 5.46 -19.15
CA SER A 127 -14.15 6.72 -18.97
C SER A 127 -14.55 7.47 -17.70
N GLN A 128 -15.66 7.07 -17.09
CA GLN A 128 -16.17 7.61 -15.83
C GLN A 128 -15.83 6.69 -14.65
N GLY A 129 -14.57 6.50 -14.36
CA GLY A 129 -14.11 5.65 -13.27
C GLY A 129 -13.85 4.21 -13.73
N PRO A 130 -12.79 3.96 -14.48
CA PRO A 130 -12.41 2.61 -14.87
C PRO A 130 -12.10 1.75 -13.63
N VAL A 131 -12.44 0.46 -13.72
CA VAL A 131 -12.18 -0.52 -12.68
C VAL A 131 -11.25 -1.59 -13.21
N ARG A 132 -10.20 -1.87 -12.48
CA ARG A 132 -9.14 -2.81 -12.86
C ARG A 132 -8.92 -3.84 -11.78
N LEU A 133 -8.50 -5.02 -12.18
CA LEU A 133 -8.02 -6.07 -11.30
C LEU A 133 -6.53 -6.24 -11.53
N ASN A 134 -5.75 -6.03 -10.48
CA ASN A 134 -4.31 -6.26 -10.47
C ASN A 134 -4.03 -7.59 -9.77
N ILE A 135 -3.41 -8.52 -10.46
CA ILE A 135 -3.13 -9.88 -9.97
C ILE A 135 -1.62 -10.02 -9.81
N PHE A 136 -1.19 -10.40 -8.63
CA PHE A 136 0.18 -10.75 -8.29
C PHE A 136 0.22 -12.19 -7.78
N ALA A 137 1.29 -12.90 -8.06
CA ALA A 137 1.45 -14.28 -7.63
C ALA A 137 2.93 -14.63 -7.48
N ASP A 138 3.22 -15.69 -6.74
CA ASP A 138 4.59 -16.22 -6.58
C ASP A 138 5.11 -16.87 -7.87
N THR A 139 4.21 -17.35 -8.73
CA THR A 139 4.58 -17.98 -10.00
C THR A 139 3.74 -17.47 -11.18
N PRO A 140 4.27 -17.50 -12.42
CA PRO A 140 3.51 -17.08 -13.61
C PRO A 140 2.23 -17.89 -13.83
N GLN A 141 2.21 -19.16 -13.43
CA GLN A 141 1.07 -20.06 -13.57
C GLN A 141 -0.13 -19.62 -12.74
N GLU A 142 0.13 -19.07 -11.56
CA GLU A 142 -0.91 -18.59 -10.63
C GLU A 142 -1.54 -17.25 -11.04
N LEU A 143 -0.98 -16.55 -12.03
CA LEU A 143 -1.59 -15.36 -12.61
C LEU A 143 -2.83 -15.66 -13.47
N GLN A 144 -3.08 -16.94 -13.76
CA GLN A 144 -4.20 -17.31 -14.61
C GLN A 144 -5.51 -17.18 -13.82
N ALA A 145 -6.45 -16.48 -14.43
CA ALA A 145 -7.83 -16.43 -14.00
C ALA A 145 -8.70 -16.91 -15.15
N THR A 146 -9.68 -17.76 -14.83
CA THR A 146 -10.66 -18.24 -15.83
C THR A 146 -11.63 -17.13 -16.20
N ASP A 147 -12.26 -17.24 -17.37
CA ASP A 147 -13.29 -16.27 -17.79
C ASP A 147 -14.43 -16.20 -16.77
N GLU A 148 -14.83 -17.34 -16.18
CA GLU A 148 -15.83 -17.38 -15.13
C GLU A 148 -15.44 -16.57 -13.89
N GLN A 149 -14.18 -16.66 -13.46
CA GLN A 149 -13.67 -15.86 -12.34
C GLN A 149 -13.68 -14.37 -12.67
N LEU A 150 -13.22 -13.99 -13.86
CA LEU A 150 -13.21 -12.60 -14.30
C LEU A 150 -14.64 -12.05 -14.45
N ASP A 151 -15.58 -12.86 -14.93
CA ASP A 151 -16.99 -12.46 -15.04
C ASP A 151 -17.66 -12.25 -13.68
N LYS A 152 -17.27 -13.02 -12.66
CA LYS A 152 -17.72 -12.77 -11.28
C LYS A 152 -17.27 -11.39 -10.80
N HIS A 153 -16.01 -11.02 -11.04
CA HIS A 153 -15.52 -9.68 -10.69
C HIS A 153 -16.21 -8.57 -11.46
N ARG A 154 -16.48 -8.75 -12.77
CA ARG A 154 -17.25 -7.80 -13.59
C ARG A 154 -18.66 -7.60 -13.07
N ARG A 155 -19.33 -8.68 -12.63
CA ARG A 155 -20.67 -8.58 -12.03
C ARG A 155 -20.66 -7.77 -10.75
N VAL A 156 -19.66 -7.96 -9.87
CA VAL A 156 -19.51 -7.14 -8.64
C VAL A 156 -19.47 -5.65 -8.98
N VAL A 157 -18.73 -5.27 -10.03
CA VAL A 157 -18.67 -3.87 -10.48
C VAL A 157 -20.07 -3.38 -10.92
N GLY A 158 -20.80 -4.18 -11.72
CA GLY A 158 -22.15 -3.86 -12.17
C GLY A 158 -23.14 -3.73 -11.02
N GLU A 159 -23.11 -4.67 -10.08
CA GLU A 159 -23.97 -4.68 -8.90
C GLU A 159 -23.68 -3.50 -7.96
N ALA A 160 -22.41 -3.14 -7.76
CA ALA A 160 -22.03 -1.96 -6.98
C ALA A 160 -22.56 -0.68 -7.61
N VAL A 161 -22.46 -0.52 -8.94
CA VAL A 161 -23.02 0.63 -9.65
C VAL A 161 -24.56 0.66 -9.53
N ALA A 162 -25.22 -0.49 -9.64
CA ALA A 162 -26.68 -0.57 -9.48
C ALA A 162 -27.12 -0.23 -8.05
N LEU A 163 -26.36 -0.68 -7.03
CA LEU A 163 -26.67 -0.45 -5.62
C LEU A 163 -26.46 1.01 -5.21
N PHE A 164 -25.32 1.61 -5.59
CA PHE A 164 -24.95 2.95 -5.15
C PHE A 164 -25.39 4.06 -6.10
N GLY A 165 -25.82 3.74 -7.32
CA GLY A 165 -26.33 4.68 -8.31
C GLY A 165 -25.28 5.63 -8.90
N SER A 166 -24.04 5.56 -8.46
CA SER A 166 -22.96 6.46 -8.91
C SER A 166 -21.56 5.89 -8.60
N ARG A 167 -20.56 6.47 -9.26
CA ARG A 167 -19.15 6.19 -9.01
C ARG A 167 -18.52 7.42 -8.38
N HIS A 168 -18.10 7.33 -7.12
CA HIS A 168 -17.43 8.43 -6.40
C HIS A 168 -15.91 8.39 -6.52
N PHE A 169 -15.37 7.58 -7.42
CA PHE A 169 -13.94 7.44 -7.68
C PHE A 169 -13.62 7.82 -9.13
N ARG A 170 -12.39 8.23 -9.38
CA ARG A 170 -11.88 8.48 -10.75
C ARG A 170 -11.37 7.20 -11.41
N GLU A 171 -10.87 6.28 -10.63
CA GLU A 171 -10.40 4.95 -11.01
C GLU A 171 -10.42 4.06 -9.76
N TYR A 172 -10.51 2.75 -9.95
CA TYR A 172 -10.49 1.75 -8.89
C TYR A 172 -9.55 0.61 -9.31
N ASP A 173 -8.54 0.32 -8.45
CA ASP A 173 -7.51 -0.69 -8.66
C ASP A 173 -7.51 -1.73 -7.55
#